data_7ad9d010779ff5b0b740a4795b5fbbad
#
_entry.id   7ad9d010779ff5b0b740a4795b5fbbad
#
_cell.length_a   1.000
_cell.length_b   1.000
_cell.length_c   1.000
_cell.angle_alpha   90.00
_cell.angle_beta   90.00
_cell.angle_gamma   90.00
#
_symmetry.space_group_name_H-M   'P 1'
#
loop_
_entity.id
_entity.type
_entity.pdbx_description
1 polymer ?
#
loop_
_entity_poly.entity_id
_entity_poly.type
_entity_poly.pdbx_seq_one_letter_code
_entity_poly.pdbx_strand_id
1 'polypeptide(L)'
;KVEGKTLVEVKRQLSFASLKSIEYLFEKCKNEYNLLVVYFRLNLTFVPDIIEYKGHVCKFIAYEDLKGKKKTAEARDKYYLNRGQKKDWKEKRNVVIKEAKEVVGKGNCVLFLGAGVGMSANMPSWNQLLKDLMGEVKKLKGETLDAFKELSSHVLDECGNSYLVMCRYLQTAIKLHDDKLNFSDLIQNHLYGQKEPSKLLDDLAKIVQQRKTEEVLTYNFDDLLEQYLIKFGLQEGKDFITISKDAEINGNEMLPIYHVHGVIPEQGPSDIVVFSEEEYHKRYSNPFHWSNIEQLHALSRK
;
A
#
# COMPACT_ATOMS: atom_id res chain seq x y z
N LYS A 1 -25.41 -12.59 28.81
CA LYS A 1 -25.37 -11.27 29.46
C LYS A 1 -23.96 -11.06 29.92
N VAL A 2 -23.36 -9.94 29.57
CA VAL A 2 -22.08 -9.51 30.12
C VAL A 2 -22.47 -8.64 31.32
N GLU A 3 -22.27 -9.12 32.53
CA GLU A 3 -22.49 -8.36 33.73
C GLU A 3 -21.36 -7.37 33.93
N GLY A 4 -21.67 -6.11 34.15
CA GLY A 4 -20.71 -5.02 34.36
C GLY A 4 -20.80 -3.92 33.30
N LYS A 5 -19.96 -2.90 33.43
CA LYS A 5 -19.85 -1.81 32.46
C LYS A 5 -19.21 -2.33 31.18
N THR A 6 -19.80 -2.06 30.03
CA THR A 6 -19.30 -2.53 28.72
C THR A 6 -18.93 -1.34 27.85
N LEU A 7 -17.69 -1.29 27.38
CA LEU A 7 -17.24 -0.36 26.35
C LEU A 7 -17.49 -0.99 24.98
N VAL A 8 -18.04 -0.22 24.06
CA VAL A 8 -18.29 -0.68 22.69
C VAL A 8 -17.32 0.00 21.74
N GLU A 9 -16.53 -0.79 21.07
CA GLU A 9 -15.60 -0.32 20.04
C GLU A 9 -16.10 -0.76 18.67
N VAL A 10 -16.14 0.17 17.71
CA VAL A 10 -16.60 -0.13 16.35
C VAL A 10 -15.41 -0.04 15.38
N LYS A 11 -15.13 -1.14 14.69
CA LYS A 11 -14.06 -1.23 13.69
C LYS A 11 -14.64 -1.47 12.29
N ARG A 12 -14.28 -0.62 11.34
CA ARG A 12 -14.63 -0.87 9.94
C ARG A 12 -14.02 -2.19 9.44
N GLN A 13 -12.81 -2.47 9.87
CA GLN A 13 -12.08 -3.69 9.51
C GLN A 13 -11.33 -4.20 10.75
N LEU A 14 -11.44 -5.50 11.03
CA LEU A 14 -10.70 -6.15 12.10
C LEU A 14 -9.44 -6.80 11.51
N SER A 15 -8.27 -6.35 11.95
CA SER A 15 -6.94 -6.80 11.53
C SER A 15 -6.04 -7.02 12.75
N PHE A 16 -4.83 -7.55 12.57
CA PHE A 16 -3.86 -7.66 13.66
C PHE A 16 -3.51 -6.31 14.31
N ALA A 17 -3.40 -5.24 13.50
CA ALA A 17 -3.19 -3.90 14.04
C ALA A 17 -4.37 -3.42 14.90
N SER A 18 -5.61 -3.75 14.49
CA SER A 18 -6.81 -3.47 15.28
C SER A 18 -6.81 -4.24 16.60
N LEU A 19 -6.34 -5.48 16.62
CA LEU A 19 -6.23 -6.28 17.85
C LEU A 19 -5.23 -5.68 18.84
N LYS A 20 -4.08 -5.18 18.38
CA LYS A 20 -3.14 -4.45 19.24
C LYS A 20 -3.74 -3.18 19.85
N SER A 21 -4.50 -2.42 19.06
CA SER A 21 -5.19 -1.23 19.59
C SER A 21 -6.29 -1.58 20.61
N ILE A 22 -6.92 -2.74 20.48
CA ILE A 22 -7.88 -3.27 21.44
C ILE A 22 -7.19 -3.67 22.75
N GLU A 23 -6.04 -4.32 22.67
CA GLU A 23 -5.21 -4.64 23.83
C GLU A 23 -4.80 -3.39 24.60
N TYR A 24 -4.37 -2.35 23.91
CA TYR A 24 -4.07 -1.05 24.50
C TYR A 24 -5.30 -0.40 25.18
N LEU A 25 -6.48 -0.49 24.56
CA LEU A 25 -7.73 -0.02 25.20
C LEU A 25 -8.02 -0.74 26.51
N PHE A 26 -7.80 -2.05 26.56
CA PHE A 26 -7.93 -2.81 27.81
C PHE A 26 -6.99 -2.31 28.91
N GLU A 27 -5.75 -2.05 28.56
CA GLU A 27 -4.75 -1.54 29.52
C GLU A 27 -5.11 -0.13 30.02
N LYS A 28 -5.58 0.76 29.13
CA LYS A 28 -6.01 2.12 29.49
C LYS A 28 -7.25 2.15 30.37
N CYS A 29 -8.18 1.26 30.15
CA CYS A 29 -9.42 1.18 30.93
C CYS A 29 -9.23 0.58 32.33
N LYS A 30 -7.99 0.34 32.78
CA LYS A 30 -7.64 -0.18 34.12
C LYS A 30 -8.46 -1.40 34.54
N ASN A 31 -8.86 -2.19 33.57
CA ASN A 31 -9.64 -3.41 33.79
C ASN A 31 -11.02 -3.19 34.47
N GLU A 32 -11.65 -2.04 34.27
CA GLU A 32 -12.98 -1.75 34.85
C GLU A 32 -14.15 -2.11 33.94
N TYR A 33 -13.86 -2.45 32.67
CA TYR A 33 -14.88 -2.64 31.64
C TYR A 33 -14.69 -3.96 30.90
N ASN A 34 -15.81 -4.55 30.51
CA ASN A 34 -15.80 -5.53 29.43
C ASN A 34 -15.79 -4.81 28.09
N LEU A 35 -15.24 -5.44 27.04
CA LEU A 35 -15.16 -4.84 25.72
C LEU A 35 -16.01 -5.61 24.72
N LEU A 36 -16.85 -4.88 23.99
CA LEU A 36 -17.58 -5.39 22.83
C LEU A 36 -17.01 -4.75 21.57
N VAL A 37 -16.43 -5.57 20.70
CA VAL A 37 -15.91 -5.11 19.42
C VAL A 37 -16.88 -5.49 18.31
N VAL A 38 -17.45 -4.48 17.66
CA VAL A 38 -18.30 -4.63 16.49
C VAL A 38 -17.46 -4.36 15.24
N TYR A 39 -17.41 -5.29 14.29
CA TYR A 39 -16.65 -5.12 13.05
C TYR A 39 -17.50 -5.37 11.80
N PHE A 40 -17.18 -4.66 10.72
CA PHE A 40 -17.87 -4.79 9.43
C PHE A 40 -17.17 -5.77 8.48
N ARG A 41 -15.84 -5.81 8.53
CA ARG A 41 -15.03 -6.70 7.68
C ARG A 41 -13.97 -7.39 8.52
N LEU A 42 -13.75 -8.66 8.22
CA LEU A 42 -12.70 -9.46 8.84
C LEU A 42 -11.52 -9.61 7.88
N ASN A 43 -10.36 -9.17 8.29
CA ASN A 43 -9.10 -9.35 7.57
C ASN A 43 -8.12 -10.26 8.34
N LEU A 44 -8.69 -11.21 9.06
CA LEU A 44 -7.98 -12.24 9.81
C LEU A 44 -8.53 -13.60 9.42
N THR A 45 -7.70 -14.61 9.49
CA THR A 45 -8.12 -16.00 9.20
C THR A 45 -9.05 -16.56 10.26
N PHE A 46 -8.95 -16.03 11.47
CA PHE A 46 -9.78 -16.43 12.62
C PHE A 46 -9.81 -15.32 13.67
N VAL A 47 -10.98 -15.06 14.23
CA VAL A 47 -11.18 -14.26 15.45
C VAL A 47 -12.06 -15.08 16.37
N PRO A 48 -11.60 -15.40 17.58
CA PRO A 48 -12.46 -16.03 18.57
C PRO A 48 -13.63 -15.09 18.93
N ASP A 49 -14.80 -15.65 19.17
CA ASP A 49 -15.97 -14.87 19.57
C ASP A 49 -15.77 -14.14 20.90
N ILE A 50 -14.95 -14.73 21.76
CA ILE A 50 -14.66 -14.23 23.11
C ILE A 50 -13.17 -14.44 23.39
N ILE A 51 -12.53 -13.39 23.90
CA ILE A 51 -11.16 -13.45 24.45
C ILE A 51 -11.26 -13.00 25.90
N GLU A 52 -10.70 -13.78 26.83
CA GLU A 52 -10.50 -13.38 28.21
C GLU A 52 -9.09 -12.81 28.38
N TYR A 53 -9.01 -11.61 28.94
CA TYR A 53 -7.74 -10.95 29.21
C TYR A 53 -7.78 -10.34 30.62
N LYS A 54 -6.90 -10.78 31.52
CA LYS A 54 -6.77 -10.31 32.90
C LYS A 54 -8.12 -10.26 33.67
N GLY A 55 -8.97 -11.27 33.45
CA GLY A 55 -10.28 -11.39 34.11
C GLY A 55 -11.41 -10.57 33.46
N HIS A 56 -11.15 -9.94 32.30
CA HIS A 56 -12.16 -9.21 31.54
C HIS A 56 -12.48 -9.92 30.23
N VAL A 57 -13.71 -9.77 29.79
CA VAL A 57 -14.22 -10.41 28.59
C VAL A 57 -14.21 -9.41 27.42
N CYS A 58 -13.53 -9.76 26.33
CA CYS A 58 -13.63 -9.11 25.04
C CYS A 58 -14.49 -9.96 24.12
N LYS A 59 -15.61 -9.45 23.67
CA LYS A 59 -16.50 -10.13 22.74
C LYS A 59 -16.43 -9.48 21.38
N PHE A 60 -16.26 -10.29 20.33
CA PHE A 60 -16.23 -9.84 18.95
C PHE A 60 -17.53 -10.22 18.25
N ILE A 61 -18.20 -9.25 17.61
CA ILE A 61 -19.46 -9.45 16.90
C ILE A 61 -19.37 -8.80 15.52
N ALA A 62 -19.67 -9.56 14.47
CA ALA A 62 -19.83 -8.97 13.15
C ALA A 62 -21.10 -8.09 13.11
N TYR A 63 -21.01 -6.92 12.46
CA TYR A 63 -22.14 -6.00 12.35
C TYR A 63 -23.38 -6.65 11.72
N GLU A 64 -23.21 -7.54 10.78
CA GLU A 64 -24.32 -8.28 10.15
C GLU A 64 -25.07 -9.19 11.12
N ASP A 65 -24.39 -9.70 12.17
CA ASP A 65 -25.02 -10.51 13.21
C ASP A 65 -25.90 -9.65 14.14
N LEU A 66 -25.53 -8.38 14.34
CA LEU A 66 -26.34 -7.41 15.11
C LEU A 66 -27.64 -7.04 14.40
N LYS A 67 -27.68 -7.06 13.08
CA LYS A 67 -28.88 -6.74 12.28
C LYS A 67 -29.95 -7.83 12.30
N GLY A 68 -29.79 -8.86 13.14
CA GLY A 68 -30.78 -9.95 13.23
C GLY A 68 -30.87 -10.82 11.96
N LYS A 69 -30.01 -10.61 10.98
CA LYS A 69 -29.79 -11.56 9.92
C LYS A 69 -28.91 -12.68 10.50
N LYS A 70 -29.52 -13.53 11.34
CA LYS A 70 -28.90 -14.77 11.75
C LYS A 70 -28.52 -15.55 10.49
N LYS A 71 -27.33 -15.36 10.00
CA LYS A 71 -26.63 -16.45 9.36
C LYS A 71 -26.46 -17.45 10.49
N THR A 72 -27.22 -18.54 10.43
CA THR A 72 -27.18 -19.62 11.39
C THR A 72 -25.71 -19.96 11.67
N ALA A 73 -25.41 -20.38 12.87
CA ALA A 73 -24.07 -20.89 13.22
C ALA A 73 -23.55 -21.84 12.11
N GLU A 74 -24.41 -22.62 11.48
CA GLU A 74 -24.13 -23.47 10.33
C GLU A 74 -23.62 -22.72 9.08
N ALA A 75 -24.14 -21.55 8.74
CA ALA A 75 -23.64 -20.75 7.61
C ALA A 75 -22.30 -20.10 7.96
N ARG A 76 -22.08 -19.77 9.23
CA ARG A 76 -20.83 -19.28 9.77
C ARG A 76 -19.77 -20.40 9.78
N ASP A 77 -20.12 -21.56 10.30
CA ASP A 77 -19.26 -22.74 10.30
C ASP A 77 -18.95 -23.22 8.89
N LYS A 78 -19.92 -23.16 7.97
CA LYS A 78 -19.71 -23.46 6.55
C LYS A 78 -18.82 -22.45 5.86
N TYR A 79 -18.86 -21.17 6.24
CA TYR A 79 -17.94 -20.13 5.74
C TYR A 79 -16.52 -20.34 6.28
N TYR A 80 -16.36 -20.68 7.56
CA TYR A 80 -15.08 -20.97 8.19
C TYR A 80 -14.54 -22.35 7.84
N LEU A 81 -15.37 -23.37 7.74
CA LEU A 81 -15.02 -24.70 7.24
C LEU A 81 -14.59 -24.66 5.77
N ASN A 82 -15.24 -23.86 4.93
CA ASN A 82 -14.79 -23.63 3.55
C ASN A 82 -13.49 -22.84 3.44
N ARG A 83 -13.13 -22.04 4.47
CA ARG A 83 -11.80 -21.42 4.59
C ARG A 83 -10.78 -22.33 5.26
N GLY A 84 -11.21 -23.15 6.23
CA GLY A 84 -10.37 -24.11 6.95
C GLY A 84 -10.13 -25.41 6.19
N GLN A 85 -11.04 -25.81 5.32
CA GLN A 85 -10.69 -26.79 4.29
C GLN A 85 -9.64 -26.09 3.42
N LYS A 86 -8.45 -26.62 3.43
CA LYS A 86 -7.42 -26.42 2.41
C LYS A 86 -7.97 -26.89 1.06
N LYS A 87 -9.06 -26.27 0.57
CA LYS A 87 -9.41 -26.33 -0.84
C LYS A 87 -8.15 -25.84 -1.53
N ASP A 88 -7.57 -26.73 -2.26
CA ASP A 88 -6.24 -26.60 -2.80
C ASP A 88 -6.09 -25.20 -3.42
N TRP A 89 -5.44 -24.30 -2.67
CA TRP A 89 -5.20 -22.94 -3.14
C TRP A 89 -4.47 -22.96 -4.48
N LYS A 90 -3.80 -24.07 -4.78
CA LYS A 90 -3.12 -24.32 -6.05
C LYS A 90 -4.12 -24.50 -7.20
N GLU A 91 -5.24 -25.22 -6.98
CA GLU A 91 -6.28 -25.36 -8.02
C GLU A 91 -6.94 -24.01 -8.32
N LYS A 92 -7.31 -23.25 -7.27
CA LYS A 92 -7.85 -21.89 -7.45
C LYS A 92 -6.86 -20.97 -8.14
N ARG A 93 -5.59 -21.01 -7.75
CA ARG A 93 -4.53 -20.26 -8.38
C ARG A 93 -4.38 -20.64 -9.86
N ASN A 94 -4.44 -21.92 -10.19
CA ASN A 94 -4.32 -22.39 -11.57
C ASN A 94 -5.49 -21.91 -12.45
N VAL A 95 -6.72 -21.88 -11.91
CA VAL A 95 -7.88 -21.30 -12.60
C VAL A 95 -7.64 -19.82 -12.89
N VAL A 96 -7.29 -19.03 -11.86
CA VAL A 96 -7.01 -17.58 -12.01
C VAL A 96 -5.86 -17.34 -12.99
N ILE A 97 -4.79 -18.14 -12.94
CA ILE A 97 -3.68 -18.04 -13.90
C ILE A 97 -4.15 -18.31 -15.34
N LYS A 98 -5.03 -19.29 -15.53
CA LYS A 98 -5.60 -19.59 -16.86
C LYS A 98 -6.41 -18.40 -17.39
N GLU A 99 -7.31 -17.88 -16.57
CA GLU A 99 -8.13 -16.70 -16.91
C GLU A 99 -7.24 -15.48 -17.21
N ALA A 100 -6.24 -15.21 -16.38
CA ALA A 100 -5.29 -14.13 -16.60
C ALA A 100 -4.52 -14.29 -17.93
N LYS A 101 -4.09 -15.51 -18.26
CA LYS A 101 -3.45 -15.80 -19.56
C LYS A 101 -4.36 -15.53 -20.75
N GLU A 102 -5.63 -15.85 -20.63
CA GLU A 102 -6.63 -15.60 -21.68
C GLU A 102 -6.84 -14.09 -21.88
N VAL A 103 -6.96 -13.32 -20.78
CA VAL A 103 -7.12 -11.86 -20.83
C VAL A 103 -5.88 -11.20 -21.44
N VAL A 104 -4.69 -11.51 -20.92
CA VAL A 104 -3.42 -10.99 -21.46
C VAL A 104 -3.23 -11.43 -22.92
N GLY A 105 -3.63 -12.66 -23.26
CA GLY A 105 -3.55 -13.17 -24.63
C GLY A 105 -4.35 -12.36 -25.64
N LYS A 106 -5.49 -11.77 -25.24
CA LYS A 106 -6.35 -10.92 -26.07
C LYS A 106 -5.79 -9.52 -26.30
N GLY A 107 -4.83 -9.08 -25.48
CA GLY A 107 -4.23 -7.75 -25.62
C GLY A 107 -5.00 -6.62 -24.95
N ASN A 108 -6.10 -6.88 -24.24
CA ASN A 108 -6.94 -5.86 -23.57
C ASN A 108 -6.63 -5.87 -22.07
N CYS A 109 -5.38 -5.67 -21.71
CA CYS A 109 -4.93 -5.74 -20.32
C CYS A 109 -4.44 -4.37 -19.86
N VAL A 110 -4.92 -3.94 -18.70
CA VAL A 110 -4.38 -2.80 -17.95
C VAL A 110 -3.56 -3.31 -16.81
N LEU A 111 -2.33 -2.83 -16.66
CA LEU A 111 -1.46 -3.20 -15.56
C LEU A 111 -1.54 -2.16 -14.44
N PHE A 112 -1.88 -2.60 -13.23
CA PHE A 112 -1.77 -1.81 -12.02
C PHE A 112 -0.56 -2.29 -11.22
N LEU A 113 0.47 -1.45 -11.13
CA LEU A 113 1.72 -1.79 -10.48
C LEU A 113 1.85 -1.07 -9.12
N GLY A 114 2.37 -1.77 -8.15
CA GLY A 114 2.62 -1.25 -6.81
C GLY A 114 3.98 -1.69 -6.29
N ALA A 115 4.31 -1.32 -5.05
CA ALA A 115 5.62 -1.50 -4.43
C ALA A 115 6.20 -2.93 -4.53
N GLY A 116 5.35 -3.97 -4.66
CA GLY A 116 5.82 -5.34 -4.85
C GLY A 116 6.64 -5.55 -6.13
N VAL A 117 6.42 -4.73 -7.16
CA VAL A 117 7.21 -4.78 -8.40
C VAL A 117 8.63 -4.25 -8.14
N GLY A 118 8.75 -3.06 -7.54
CA GLY A 118 10.06 -2.52 -7.14
C GLY A 118 10.80 -3.42 -6.15
N MET A 119 10.09 -3.96 -5.14
CA MET A 119 10.67 -4.90 -4.18
C MET A 119 11.20 -6.18 -4.83
N SER A 120 10.68 -6.59 -5.99
CA SER A 120 11.24 -7.73 -6.74
C SER A 120 12.64 -7.44 -7.32
N ALA A 121 13.01 -6.17 -7.42
CA ALA A 121 14.33 -5.69 -7.80
C ALA A 121 15.14 -5.19 -6.58
N ASN A 122 14.84 -5.68 -5.39
CA ASN A 122 15.47 -5.30 -4.13
C ASN A 122 15.32 -3.81 -3.76
N MET A 123 14.31 -3.13 -4.32
CA MET A 123 13.97 -1.78 -3.89
C MET A 123 13.42 -1.80 -2.45
N PRO A 124 13.65 -0.75 -1.66
CA PRO A 124 13.15 -0.72 -0.30
C PRO A 124 11.62 -0.74 -0.27
N SER A 125 11.06 -1.43 0.71
CA SER A 125 9.65 -1.25 1.04
C SER A 125 9.40 0.16 1.56
N TRP A 126 8.15 0.61 1.54
CA TRP A 126 7.78 1.92 2.07
C TRP A 126 8.27 2.15 3.51
N ASN A 127 8.13 1.15 4.36
CA ASN A 127 8.62 1.19 5.74
C ASN A 127 10.16 1.30 5.82
N GLN A 128 10.87 0.58 4.96
CA GLN A 128 12.33 0.65 4.92
C GLN A 128 12.81 2.02 4.43
N LEU A 129 12.24 2.52 3.33
CA LEU A 129 12.55 3.85 2.81
C LEU A 129 12.38 4.94 3.86
N LEU A 130 11.27 4.92 4.60
CA LEU A 130 11.04 5.90 5.68
C LEU A 130 12.07 5.78 6.81
N LYS A 131 12.45 4.57 7.20
CA LYS A 131 13.51 4.37 8.20
C LYS A 131 14.85 4.91 7.74
N ASP A 132 15.17 4.71 6.47
CA ASP A 132 16.42 5.19 5.88
C ASP A 132 16.45 6.72 5.84
N LEU A 133 15.37 7.35 5.40
CA LEU A 133 15.21 8.82 5.42
C LEU A 133 15.23 9.39 6.84
N MET A 134 14.64 8.71 7.80
CA MET A 134 14.77 9.09 9.21
C MET A 134 16.23 9.02 9.68
N GLY A 135 17.00 8.05 9.19
CA GLY A 135 18.44 7.96 9.42
C GLY A 135 19.21 9.18 8.91
N GLU A 136 18.82 9.72 7.76
CA GLU A 136 19.42 10.95 7.22
C GLU A 136 19.13 12.18 8.11
N VAL A 137 17.86 12.38 8.49
CA VAL A 137 17.46 13.47 9.41
C VAL A 137 18.27 13.45 10.71
N LYS A 138 18.57 12.25 11.22
CA LYS A 138 19.39 12.06 12.40
C LYS A 138 20.83 12.50 12.21
N LYS A 139 21.47 12.13 11.10
CA LYS A 139 22.84 12.56 10.78
C LYS A 139 22.94 14.09 10.78
N LEU A 140 21.91 14.75 10.24
CA LEU A 140 21.80 16.20 10.22
C LEU A 140 21.76 16.82 11.63
N LYS A 141 21.09 16.18 12.58
CA LYS A 141 20.95 16.67 13.95
C LYS A 141 22.10 16.32 14.89
N GLY A 142 23.01 15.45 14.48
CA GLY A 142 24.13 14.99 15.31
C GLY A 142 23.71 14.13 16.53
N GLU A 143 22.50 13.59 16.52
CA GLU A 143 21.98 12.76 17.61
C GLU A 143 22.56 11.33 17.57
N THR A 144 22.60 10.66 18.72
CA THR A 144 23.11 9.28 18.82
C THR A 144 22.09 8.25 18.29
N LEU A 145 22.57 7.07 17.85
CA LEU A 145 21.73 6.03 17.26
C LEU A 145 20.63 5.52 18.19
N ASP A 146 20.88 5.53 19.49
CA ASP A 146 19.95 4.97 20.48
C ASP A 146 18.82 5.96 20.79
N ALA A 147 19.11 7.25 20.95
CA ALA A 147 18.10 8.30 21.10
C ALA A 147 17.16 8.36 19.88
N PHE A 148 17.70 8.08 18.69
CA PHE A 148 16.89 8.05 17.49
C PHE A 148 15.97 6.79 17.38
N LYS A 149 16.45 5.62 17.77
CA LYS A 149 15.61 4.42 17.79
C LYS A 149 14.42 4.60 18.73
N GLU A 150 14.65 5.22 19.86
CA GLU A 150 13.61 5.56 20.85
C GLU A 150 12.62 6.58 20.30
N LEU A 151 13.11 7.68 19.70
CA LEU A 151 12.29 8.70 19.06
C LEU A 151 11.51 8.14 17.86
N SER A 152 12.14 7.31 17.01
CA SER A 152 11.49 6.74 15.83
C SER A 152 10.41 5.74 16.19
N SER A 153 10.59 4.93 17.23
CA SER A 153 9.54 4.04 17.72
C SER A 153 8.39 4.85 18.33
N HIS A 154 8.71 5.91 19.08
CA HIS A 154 7.70 6.77 19.70
C HIS A 154 6.87 7.54 18.66
N VAL A 155 7.52 8.10 17.63
CA VAL A 155 6.83 8.77 16.51
C VAL A 155 5.98 7.79 15.71
N LEU A 156 6.46 6.57 15.46
CA LEU A 156 5.69 5.52 14.81
C LEU A 156 4.45 5.11 15.62
N ASP A 157 4.61 5.00 16.94
CA ASP A 157 3.52 4.64 17.84
C ASP A 157 2.50 5.79 17.98
N GLU A 158 2.95 7.02 18.12
CA GLU A 158 2.13 8.23 18.22
C GLU A 158 1.37 8.54 16.92
N CYS A 159 2.02 8.40 15.77
CA CYS A 159 1.39 8.60 14.46
C CYS A 159 0.45 7.45 14.05
N GLY A 160 0.25 6.44 14.89
CA GLY A 160 -0.65 5.31 14.62
C GLY A 160 -0.29 4.54 13.35
N ASN A 161 0.98 4.40 13.02
CA ASN A 161 1.51 3.83 11.77
C ASN A 161 1.05 4.60 10.50
N SER A 162 0.72 5.89 10.62
CA SER A 162 0.44 6.72 9.45
C SER A 162 1.73 7.13 8.77
N TYR A 163 2.12 6.36 7.75
CA TYR A 163 3.30 6.66 6.94
C TYR A 163 3.25 8.06 6.32
N LEU A 164 2.06 8.55 5.95
CA LEU A 164 1.88 9.86 5.34
C LEU A 164 2.22 11.00 6.30
N VAL A 165 1.83 10.86 7.57
CA VAL A 165 2.20 11.83 8.63
C VAL A 165 3.69 11.83 8.88
N MET A 166 4.33 10.66 8.88
CA MET A 166 5.80 10.55 8.96
C MET A 166 6.49 11.24 7.80
N CYS A 167 5.99 11.05 6.58
CA CYS A 167 6.53 11.71 5.38
C CYS A 167 6.52 13.24 5.52
N ARG A 168 5.41 13.79 5.98
CA ARG A 168 5.31 15.23 6.27
C ARG A 168 6.36 15.69 7.30
N TYR A 169 6.50 14.94 8.39
CA TYR A 169 7.52 15.24 9.40
C TYR A 169 8.93 15.24 8.81
N LEU A 170 9.27 14.22 8.01
CA LEU A 170 10.58 14.10 7.37
C LEU A 170 10.85 15.24 6.39
N GLN A 171 9.90 15.57 5.52
CA GLN A 171 10.02 16.69 4.58
C GLN A 171 10.26 18.01 5.33
N THR A 172 9.50 18.26 6.40
CA THR A 172 9.62 19.46 7.21
C THR A 172 10.96 19.51 7.93
N ALA A 173 11.39 18.41 8.54
CA ALA A 173 12.64 18.32 9.27
C ALA A 173 13.87 18.56 8.36
N ILE A 174 13.86 17.98 7.16
CA ILE A 174 14.93 18.18 6.17
C ILE A 174 14.97 19.63 5.72
N LYS A 175 13.83 20.20 5.34
CA LYS A 175 13.73 21.59 4.89
C LYS A 175 14.17 22.61 5.95
N LEU A 176 13.84 22.39 7.22
CA LEU A 176 14.24 23.28 8.31
C LEU A 176 15.73 23.19 8.65
N HIS A 177 16.37 22.09 8.31
CA HIS A 177 17.77 21.89 8.69
C HIS A 177 18.76 22.35 7.62
N ASP A 178 18.45 22.11 6.35
CA ASP A 178 19.27 22.56 5.23
C ASP A 178 18.42 22.82 3.98
N ASP A 179 18.25 24.09 3.63
CA ASP A 179 17.48 24.51 2.44
C ASP A 179 18.10 24.01 1.11
N LYS A 180 19.34 23.52 1.13
CA LYS A 180 20.03 23.00 -0.05
C LYS A 180 19.81 21.51 -0.26
N LEU A 181 19.34 20.80 0.76
CA LEU A 181 19.03 19.38 0.64
C LEU A 181 17.72 19.20 -0.12
N ASN A 182 17.82 18.60 -1.29
CA ASN A 182 16.65 18.21 -2.06
C ASN A 182 16.10 16.88 -1.53
N PHE A 183 14.86 16.89 -1.05
CA PHE A 183 14.20 15.71 -0.53
C PHE A 183 14.06 14.59 -1.58
N SER A 184 13.82 14.96 -2.85
CA SER A 184 13.73 14.00 -3.95
C SER A 184 15.05 13.30 -4.22
N ASP A 185 16.18 13.99 -4.11
CA ASP A 185 17.50 13.39 -4.30
C ASP A 185 17.83 12.39 -3.19
N LEU A 186 17.40 12.68 -1.95
CA LEU A 186 17.52 11.72 -0.85
C LEU A 186 16.70 10.47 -1.10
N ILE A 187 15.45 10.61 -1.56
CA ILE A 187 14.62 9.47 -1.92
C ILE A 187 15.27 8.66 -3.05
N GLN A 188 15.76 9.33 -4.11
CA GLN A 188 16.41 8.70 -5.25
C GLN A 188 17.60 7.82 -4.82
N ASN A 189 18.48 8.36 -3.97
CA ASN A 189 19.64 7.63 -3.46
C ASN A 189 19.25 6.37 -2.68
N HIS A 190 18.21 6.44 -1.87
CA HIS A 190 17.73 5.30 -1.09
C HIS A 190 16.93 4.29 -1.93
N LEU A 191 16.18 4.75 -2.93
CA LEU A 191 15.43 3.86 -3.82
C LEU A 191 16.38 2.95 -4.61
N TYR A 192 17.39 3.50 -5.26
CA TYR A 192 18.23 2.76 -6.22
C TYR A 192 19.51 2.19 -5.63
N GLY A 193 19.83 2.51 -4.37
CA GLY A 193 21.11 2.17 -3.73
C GLY A 193 21.42 0.67 -3.63
N GLN A 194 20.41 -0.20 -3.63
CA GLN A 194 20.55 -1.66 -3.52
C GLN A 194 19.83 -2.41 -4.65
N LYS A 195 19.60 -1.75 -5.79
CA LYS A 195 18.89 -2.32 -6.92
C LYS A 195 19.56 -3.57 -7.46
N GLU A 196 18.76 -4.62 -7.69
CA GLU A 196 19.16 -5.89 -8.26
C GLU A 196 18.33 -6.28 -9.49
N PRO A 197 18.80 -7.18 -10.37
CA PRO A 197 18.00 -7.67 -11.48
C PRO A 197 16.72 -8.37 -11.02
N SER A 198 15.60 -8.08 -11.69
CA SER A 198 14.30 -8.68 -11.38
C SER A 198 13.74 -9.48 -12.56
N LYS A 199 13.47 -10.76 -12.29
CA LYS A 199 12.78 -11.62 -13.26
C LYS A 199 11.33 -11.17 -13.50
N LEU A 200 10.67 -10.62 -12.50
CA LEU A 200 9.30 -10.10 -12.65
C LEU A 200 9.25 -8.95 -13.64
N LEU A 201 10.20 -8.01 -13.53
CA LEU A 201 10.31 -6.88 -14.46
C LEU A 201 10.69 -7.34 -15.88
N ASP A 202 11.57 -8.35 -16.04
CA ASP A 202 11.84 -8.97 -17.34
C ASP A 202 10.55 -9.56 -17.96
N ASP A 203 9.73 -10.24 -17.16
CA ASP A 203 8.50 -10.86 -17.64
C ASP A 203 7.41 -9.80 -17.96
N LEU A 204 7.31 -8.73 -17.17
CA LEU A 204 6.42 -7.59 -17.46
C LEU A 204 6.83 -6.87 -18.74
N ALA A 205 8.12 -6.60 -18.94
CA ALA A 205 8.62 -5.97 -20.15
C ALA A 205 8.32 -6.80 -21.40
N LYS A 206 8.40 -8.14 -21.32
CA LYS A 206 8.00 -9.02 -22.42
C LYS A 206 6.50 -8.96 -22.73
N ILE A 207 5.65 -8.88 -21.71
CA ILE A 207 4.19 -8.72 -21.90
C ILE A 207 3.92 -7.42 -22.65
N VAL A 208 4.55 -6.34 -22.25
CA VAL A 208 4.43 -5.03 -22.91
C VAL A 208 4.98 -5.09 -24.34
N GLN A 209 6.16 -5.63 -24.53
CA GLN A 209 6.79 -5.77 -25.87
C GLN A 209 5.89 -6.54 -26.84
N GLN A 210 5.14 -7.52 -26.37
CA GLN A 210 4.17 -8.27 -27.16
C GLN A 210 2.88 -7.51 -27.45
N ARG A 211 2.77 -6.23 -27.06
CA ARG A 211 1.59 -5.38 -27.17
C ARG A 211 0.33 -6.00 -26.57
N LYS A 212 0.51 -6.64 -25.38
CA LYS A 212 -0.56 -7.29 -24.63
C LYS A 212 -1.17 -6.39 -23.57
N THR A 213 -0.72 -5.15 -23.49
CA THR A 213 -1.10 -4.16 -22.50
C THR A 213 -1.51 -2.88 -23.21
N GLU A 214 -2.66 -2.33 -22.84
CA GLU A 214 -3.17 -1.07 -23.40
C GLU A 214 -2.64 0.14 -22.63
N GLU A 215 -2.48 -0.01 -21.31
CA GLU A 215 -1.96 1.03 -20.43
C GLU A 215 -1.37 0.43 -19.16
N VAL A 216 -0.51 1.20 -18.50
CA VAL A 216 0.08 0.88 -17.20
C VAL A 216 -0.21 2.02 -16.24
N LEU A 217 -0.75 1.71 -15.06
CA LEU A 217 -0.80 2.62 -13.93
C LEU A 217 0.13 2.13 -12.83
N THR A 218 1.00 3.01 -12.35
CA THR A 218 1.89 2.68 -11.25
C THR A 218 1.75 3.69 -10.10
N TYR A 219 1.77 3.15 -8.88
CA TYR A 219 1.86 3.91 -7.65
C TYR A 219 3.31 4.03 -7.16
N ASN A 220 4.24 3.39 -7.87
CA ASN A 220 5.66 3.46 -7.56
C ASN A 220 6.24 4.80 -8.02
N PHE A 221 7.27 5.23 -7.31
CA PHE A 221 8.06 6.40 -7.70
C PHE A 221 9.20 6.04 -8.67
N ASP A 222 9.62 4.76 -8.68
CA ASP A 222 10.72 4.30 -9.51
C ASP A 222 10.34 4.18 -10.99
N ASP A 223 11.33 4.32 -11.87
CA ASP A 223 11.24 4.16 -13.32
C ASP A 223 11.74 2.78 -13.80
N LEU A 224 11.70 1.76 -12.91
CA LEU A 224 12.26 0.44 -13.22
C LEU A 224 11.60 -0.22 -14.41
N LEU A 225 10.28 -0.10 -14.56
CA LEU A 225 9.60 -0.68 -15.72
C LEU A 225 10.14 -0.09 -17.01
N GLU A 226 10.26 1.22 -17.10
CA GLU A 226 10.78 1.95 -18.25
C GLU A 226 12.20 1.51 -18.59
N GLN A 227 13.07 1.38 -17.60
CA GLN A 227 14.45 0.87 -17.78
C GLN A 227 14.44 -0.54 -18.38
N TYR A 228 13.54 -1.40 -17.91
CA TYR A 228 13.41 -2.75 -18.46
C TYR A 228 12.80 -2.75 -19.88
N LEU A 229 11.85 -1.87 -20.18
CA LEU A 229 11.34 -1.70 -21.55
C LEU A 229 12.46 -1.28 -22.51
N ILE A 230 13.29 -0.32 -22.11
CA ILE A 230 14.45 0.11 -22.89
C ILE A 230 15.46 -1.04 -23.06
N LYS A 231 15.74 -1.79 -22.00
CA LYS A 231 16.59 -3.00 -22.05
C LYS A 231 16.08 -4.03 -23.07
N PHE A 232 14.77 -4.14 -23.25
CA PHE A 232 14.12 -5.02 -24.22
C PHE A 232 13.94 -4.40 -25.60
N GLY A 233 14.54 -3.22 -25.86
CA GLY A 233 14.59 -2.57 -27.16
C GLY A 233 13.42 -1.65 -27.48
N LEU A 234 12.53 -1.34 -26.54
CA LEU A 234 11.51 -0.33 -26.69
C LEU A 234 12.11 1.07 -26.48
N GLN A 235 11.53 2.08 -27.13
CA GLN A 235 12.01 3.46 -27.08
C GLN A 235 10.92 4.37 -26.48
N GLU A 236 11.30 5.18 -25.50
CA GLU A 236 10.43 6.21 -24.96
C GLU A 236 10.16 7.28 -26.05
N GLY A 237 8.92 7.79 -26.09
CA GLY A 237 8.46 8.71 -27.12
C GLY A 237 8.12 8.05 -28.47
N LYS A 238 8.28 6.72 -28.60
CA LYS A 238 7.92 5.96 -29.78
C LYS A 238 7.05 4.74 -29.47
N ASP A 239 7.50 3.89 -28.55
CA ASP A 239 6.81 2.65 -28.19
C ASP A 239 6.01 2.83 -26.90
N PHE A 240 6.47 3.67 -25.99
CA PHE A 240 5.80 4.03 -24.75
C PHE A 240 6.06 5.49 -24.37
N ILE A 241 5.27 6.03 -23.45
CA ILE A 241 5.41 7.37 -22.89
C ILE A 241 5.17 7.34 -21.37
N THR A 242 6.07 7.96 -20.62
CA THR A 242 5.95 8.13 -19.16
C THR A 242 5.17 9.41 -18.84
N ILE A 243 4.12 9.27 -18.03
CA ILE A 243 3.20 10.37 -17.69
C ILE A 243 3.14 10.50 -16.18
N SER A 244 3.66 11.60 -15.66
CA SER A 244 3.66 11.95 -14.23
C SER A 244 2.92 13.24 -13.90
N LYS A 245 2.48 13.97 -14.93
CA LYS A 245 1.75 15.23 -14.85
C LYS A 245 0.68 15.30 -15.95
N ASP A 246 -0.18 16.30 -15.85
CA ASP A 246 -1.18 16.56 -16.89
C ASP A 246 -0.48 16.81 -18.23
N ALA A 247 -0.74 15.93 -19.18
CA ALA A 247 -0.14 15.97 -20.51
C ALA A 247 -1.15 15.47 -21.55
N GLU A 248 -1.23 16.17 -22.67
CA GLU A 248 -1.96 15.67 -23.84
C GLU A 248 -1.16 14.55 -24.49
N ILE A 249 -1.75 13.38 -24.61
CA ILE A 249 -1.17 12.25 -25.33
C ILE A 249 -1.49 12.42 -26.81
N ASN A 250 -0.52 12.91 -27.55
CA ASN A 250 -0.62 13.02 -29.00
C ASN A 250 -0.21 11.70 -29.65
N GLY A 251 -1.20 10.83 -29.91
CA GLY A 251 -1.01 9.59 -30.67
C GLY A 251 -1.48 8.33 -29.92
N ASN A 252 -2.33 7.55 -30.58
CA ASN A 252 -2.92 6.30 -30.03
C ASN A 252 -2.00 5.08 -30.12
N GLU A 253 -0.73 5.23 -30.54
CA GLU A 253 0.15 4.09 -30.81
C GLU A 253 1.15 3.79 -29.70
N MET A 254 1.40 4.75 -28.80
CA MET A 254 2.33 4.57 -27.68
C MET A 254 1.61 4.02 -26.46
N LEU A 255 2.29 3.12 -25.73
CA LEU A 255 1.80 2.65 -24.45
C LEU A 255 1.93 3.76 -23.38
N PRO A 256 0.86 4.27 -22.80
CA PRO A 256 0.96 5.21 -21.69
C PRO A 256 1.32 4.48 -20.38
N ILE A 257 2.29 5.03 -19.66
CA ILE A 257 2.70 4.59 -18.31
C ILE A 257 2.42 5.76 -17.36
N TYR A 258 1.35 5.64 -16.57
CA TYR A 258 0.89 6.68 -15.66
C TYR A 258 1.51 6.51 -14.28
N HIS A 259 2.40 7.41 -13.88
CA HIS A 259 2.89 7.53 -12.52
C HIS A 259 1.96 8.43 -11.70
N VAL A 260 0.92 7.84 -11.15
CA VAL A 260 -0.16 8.61 -10.47
C VAL A 260 0.32 9.34 -9.21
N HIS A 261 1.44 8.96 -8.65
CA HIS A 261 2.08 9.61 -7.51
C HIS A 261 3.36 10.39 -7.87
N GLY A 262 3.65 10.57 -9.17
CA GLY A 262 4.89 11.17 -9.65
C GLY A 262 6.00 10.14 -9.83
N VAL A 263 7.10 10.55 -10.45
CA VAL A 263 8.26 9.70 -10.73
C VAL A 263 9.55 10.30 -10.21
N ILE A 264 10.39 9.46 -9.66
CA ILE A 264 11.79 9.73 -9.28
C ILE A 264 12.64 8.78 -10.11
N PRO A 265 13.14 9.19 -11.28
CA PRO A 265 13.95 8.32 -12.14
C PRO A 265 15.30 8.05 -11.50
N GLU A 266 15.96 6.96 -11.89
CA GLU A 266 17.32 6.67 -11.42
C GLU A 266 18.32 7.74 -11.85
N GLN A 267 18.10 8.33 -13.02
CA GLN A 267 18.95 9.40 -13.56
C GLN A 267 18.08 10.57 -14.04
N GLY A 268 18.55 11.77 -13.75
CA GLY A 268 17.85 13.00 -14.15
C GLY A 268 17.01 13.61 -13.05
N PRO A 269 16.28 14.69 -13.37
CA PRO A 269 15.47 15.41 -12.40
C PRO A 269 14.23 14.62 -11.99
N SER A 270 13.90 14.68 -10.70
CA SER A 270 12.68 14.10 -10.15
C SER A 270 11.49 15.03 -10.34
N ASP A 271 10.33 14.44 -10.58
CA ASP A 271 9.06 15.17 -10.52
C ASP A 271 8.60 15.39 -9.07
N ILE A 272 7.56 16.20 -8.91
CA ILE A 272 6.90 16.36 -7.62
C ILE A 272 6.15 15.08 -7.30
N VAL A 273 6.58 14.38 -6.26
CA VAL A 273 5.95 13.12 -5.83
C VAL A 273 4.91 13.36 -4.74
N VAL A 274 3.89 12.52 -4.74
CA VAL A 274 2.86 12.49 -3.70
C VAL A 274 3.36 11.63 -2.54
N PHE A 275 4.03 12.27 -1.61
CA PHE A 275 4.71 11.59 -0.51
C PHE A 275 4.06 11.83 0.85
N SER A 276 3.58 13.05 1.11
CA SER A 276 2.97 13.45 2.37
C SER A 276 1.44 13.46 2.34
N GLU A 277 0.84 13.50 3.52
CA GLU A 277 -0.62 13.62 3.68
C GLU A 277 -1.19 14.83 2.94
N GLU A 278 -0.48 15.96 2.97
CA GLU A 278 -0.92 17.19 2.31
C GLU A 278 -0.95 17.07 0.79
N GLU A 279 0.05 16.40 0.21
CA GLU A 279 0.12 16.13 -1.22
C GLU A 279 -0.97 15.16 -1.64
N TYR A 280 -1.25 14.14 -0.82
CA TYR A 280 -2.39 13.25 -1.00
C TYR A 280 -3.71 14.02 -0.99
N HIS A 281 -3.93 14.86 0.03
CA HIS A 281 -5.15 15.67 0.11
C HIS A 281 -5.31 16.60 -1.08
N LYS A 282 -4.27 17.28 -1.51
CA LYS A 282 -4.31 18.16 -2.70
C LYS A 282 -4.71 17.38 -3.95
N ARG A 283 -4.18 16.16 -4.11
CA ARG A 283 -4.45 15.34 -5.30
C ARG A 283 -5.85 14.73 -5.27
N TYR A 284 -6.25 14.10 -4.20
CA TYR A 284 -7.50 13.35 -4.12
C TYR A 284 -8.73 14.20 -3.74
N SER A 285 -8.56 15.40 -3.21
CA SER A 285 -9.68 16.34 -3.01
C SER A 285 -10.20 16.95 -4.32
N ASN A 286 -9.41 16.92 -5.38
CA ASN A 286 -9.85 17.34 -6.69
C ASN A 286 -10.24 16.13 -7.56
N PRO A 287 -11.55 15.83 -7.73
CA PRO A 287 -11.99 14.69 -8.52
C PRO A 287 -11.63 14.83 -10.02
N PHE A 288 -11.35 16.03 -10.48
CA PHE A 288 -10.96 16.35 -11.87
C PHE A 288 -9.44 16.35 -12.07
N HIS A 289 -8.66 15.98 -11.04
CA HIS A 289 -7.22 15.81 -11.23
C HIS A 289 -6.97 14.67 -12.22
N TRP A 290 -6.08 14.88 -13.19
CA TRP A 290 -5.82 13.92 -14.27
C TRP A 290 -5.58 12.48 -13.76
N SER A 291 -4.80 12.31 -12.72
CA SER A 291 -4.51 10.98 -12.17
C SER A 291 -5.74 10.26 -11.59
N ASN A 292 -6.74 11.00 -11.09
CA ASN A 292 -7.99 10.43 -10.61
C ASN A 292 -8.87 10.00 -11.78
N ILE A 293 -8.89 10.79 -12.85
CA ILE A 293 -9.64 10.49 -14.07
C ILE A 293 -9.07 9.24 -14.73
N GLU A 294 -7.74 9.14 -14.89
CA GLU A 294 -7.10 7.99 -15.52
C GLU A 294 -7.26 6.71 -14.69
N GLN A 295 -7.17 6.79 -13.37
CA GLN A 295 -7.46 5.64 -12.51
C GLN A 295 -8.90 5.15 -12.65
N LEU A 296 -9.89 6.06 -12.72
CA LEU A 296 -11.29 5.70 -12.93
C LEU A 296 -11.51 5.12 -14.33
N HIS A 297 -10.88 5.71 -15.35
CA HIS A 297 -10.93 5.24 -16.72
C HIS A 297 -10.39 3.82 -16.84
N ALA A 298 -9.20 3.57 -16.33
CA ALA A 298 -8.57 2.24 -16.30
C ALA A 298 -9.43 1.19 -15.58
N LEU A 299 -10.02 1.54 -14.42
CA LEU A 299 -10.90 0.66 -13.66
C LEU A 299 -12.24 0.38 -14.34
N SER A 300 -12.70 1.28 -15.22
CA SER A 300 -13.96 1.14 -15.96
C SER A 300 -13.85 0.25 -17.20
N ARG A 301 -12.64 0.00 -17.67
CA ARG A 301 -12.38 -0.94 -18.77
C ARG A 301 -12.63 -2.37 -18.29
N LYS A 302 -13.69 -2.99 -18.81
CA LYS A 302 -14.10 -4.37 -18.49
C LYS A 302 -13.81 -5.30 -19.64
#